data_9d7d542b9d6e661b4318d1aa5b3c0df4
#
_entry.id   9d7d542b9d6e661b4318d1aa5b3c0df4
#
_cell.length_a   1.000
_cell.length_b   1.000
_cell.length_c   1.000
_cell.angle_alpha   90.00
_cell.angle_beta   90.00
_cell.angle_gamma   90.00
#
_symmetry.space_group_name_H-M   'P 1'
#
loop_
_entity.id
_entity.type
_entity.pdbx_description
1 polymer ?
#
loop_
_entity_poly.entity_id
_entity_poly.type
_entity_poly.pdbx_seq_one_letter_code
_entity_poly.pdbx_strand_id
1 'polypeptide(L)'
;IIFNWDWYAGDIMHMLNVREGGLAIHGGLLLGIGVGLILCYVWKVRPFNILDLCAPAIALAQSIGRWGNYFNSEAHGGPTDLPWGVWINGQTYHPTFLYESIWCFILFLILLYVDNHRKFEGQTILIYGILYSCERFCVEALRTDSLMLGPLKQAQVISLVIILVCVILYVILNKKRGANKI
;
A
#
# COMPACT_ATOMS: atom_id res chain seq x y z
N ILE A 1 -19.77 -4.92 0.21
CA ILE A 1 -20.92 -5.49 0.92
C ILE A 1 -21.10 -4.79 2.27
N ILE A 2 -20.10 -4.78 3.18
CA ILE A 2 -20.23 -4.24 4.55
C ILE A 2 -20.57 -2.74 4.55
N PHE A 3 -19.99 -1.95 3.65
CA PHE A 3 -20.18 -0.49 3.59
C PHE A 3 -21.46 -0.05 2.83
N ASN A 4 -22.06 -0.94 2.05
CA ASN A 4 -23.27 -0.69 1.25
C ASN A 4 -24.27 -1.84 1.43
N TRP A 5 -24.50 -2.24 2.67
CA TRP A 5 -25.36 -3.39 3.00
C TRP A 5 -26.75 -3.28 2.39
N ASP A 6 -27.35 -2.09 2.45
CA ASP A 6 -28.71 -1.86 1.94
C ASP A 6 -28.84 -2.12 0.43
N TRP A 7 -27.76 -1.99 -0.33
CA TRP A 7 -27.76 -2.27 -1.77
C TRP A 7 -27.60 -3.75 -2.10
N TYR A 8 -26.98 -4.51 -1.18
CA TYR A 8 -26.69 -5.93 -1.39
C TYR A 8 -27.65 -6.84 -0.60
N ALA A 9 -28.46 -6.31 0.31
CA ALA A 9 -29.36 -7.07 1.15
C ALA A 9 -30.45 -7.77 0.31
N GLY A 10 -30.40 -9.09 0.28
CA GLY A 10 -31.40 -9.94 -0.37
C GLY A 10 -31.00 -10.55 -1.72
N ASP A 11 -29.88 -10.16 -2.34
CA ASP A 11 -29.44 -10.72 -3.61
C ASP A 11 -27.99 -11.23 -3.54
N ILE A 12 -27.83 -12.54 -3.33
CA ILE A 12 -26.53 -13.21 -3.26
C ILE A 12 -25.80 -13.16 -4.62
N MET A 13 -26.55 -13.17 -5.73
CA MET A 13 -25.96 -13.13 -7.07
C MET A 13 -25.35 -11.76 -7.33
N HIS A 14 -25.97 -10.68 -6.86
CA HIS A 14 -25.43 -9.32 -6.92
C HIS A 14 -24.17 -9.15 -6.04
N MET A 15 -24.10 -9.84 -4.90
CA MET A 15 -22.90 -9.87 -4.05
C MET A 15 -21.68 -10.52 -4.74
N LEU A 16 -21.91 -11.47 -5.63
CA LEU A 16 -20.87 -12.21 -6.35
C LEU A 16 -20.50 -11.57 -7.70
N ASN A 17 -21.27 -10.59 -8.16
CA ASN A 17 -21.04 -9.93 -9.45
C ASN A 17 -19.97 -8.86 -9.35
N VAL A 18 -18.70 -9.27 -9.43
CA VAL A 18 -17.53 -8.38 -9.42
C VAL A 18 -17.43 -7.42 -10.61
N ARG A 19 -18.22 -7.62 -11.67
CA ARG A 19 -18.18 -6.79 -12.88
C ARG A 19 -18.90 -5.45 -12.73
N GLU A 20 -19.84 -5.35 -11.81
CA GLU A 20 -20.60 -4.12 -11.55
C GLU A 20 -19.86 -3.10 -10.68
N GLY A 21 -18.65 -3.41 -10.23
CA GLY A 21 -17.86 -2.54 -9.39
C GLY A 21 -18.15 -2.72 -7.90
N GLY A 22 -17.85 -1.72 -7.07
CA GLY A 22 -18.09 -1.75 -5.62
C GLY A 22 -17.13 -2.62 -4.82
N LEU A 23 -16.02 -3.05 -5.43
CA LEU A 23 -14.96 -3.80 -4.74
C LEU A 23 -14.23 -2.88 -3.76
N ALA A 24 -14.52 -3.03 -2.47
CA ALA A 24 -13.77 -2.34 -1.44
C ALA A 24 -12.38 -2.98 -1.28
N ILE A 25 -11.34 -2.22 -1.60
CA ILE A 25 -9.93 -2.62 -1.42
C ILE A 25 -9.68 -3.16 -0.01
N HIS A 26 -10.29 -2.55 1.01
CA HIS A 26 -10.17 -2.97 2.41
C HIS A 26 -10.70 -4.39 2.66
N GLY A 27 -11.81 -4.78 2.01
CA GLY A 27 -12.36 -6.13 2.12
C GLY A 27 -11.44 -7.18 1.50
N GLY A 28 -10.91 -6.90 0.30
CA GLY A 28 -9.92 -7.76 -0.36
C GLY A 28 -8.64 -7.91 0.44
N LEU A 29 -8.15 -6.82 1.04
CA LEU A 29 -6.94 -6.83 1.86
C LEU A 29 -7.13 -7.66 3.14
N LEU A 30 -8.24 -7.47 3.87
CA LEU A 30 -8.54 -8.22 5.09
C LEU A 30 -8.68 -9.72 4.81
N LEU A 31 -9.42 -10.09 3.75
CA LEU A 31 -9.55 -11.48 3.33
C LEU A 31 -8.21 -12.06 2.88
N GLY A 32 -7.45 -11.35 2.08
CA GLY A 32 -6.13 -11.79 1.60
C GLY A 32 -5.15 -12.03 2.74
N ILE A 33 -5.10 -11.13 3.72
CA ILE A 33 -4.27 -11.31 4.93
C ILE A 33 -4.78 -12.50 5.75
N GLY A 34 -6.10 -12.60 5.98
CA GLY A 34 -6.70 -13.69 6.76
C GLY A 34 -6.41 -15.06 6.15
N VAL A 35 -6.67 -15.22 4.85
CA VAL A 35 -6.37 -16.46 4.11
C VAL A 35 -4.87 -16.75 4.10
N GLY A 36 -4.04 -15.74 3.88
CA GLY A 36 -2.58 -15.89 3.92
C GLY A 36 -2.07 -16.40 5.26
N LEU A 37 -2.59 -15.88 6.38
CA LEU A 37 -2.25 -16.36 7.72
C LEU A 37 -2.70 -17.80 7.98
N ILE A 38 -3.91 -18.17 7.53
CA ILE A 38 -4.42 -19.55 7.62
C ILE A 38 -3.52 -20.50 6.82
N LEU A 39 -3.15 -20.13 5.59
CA LEU A 39 -2.25 -20.94 4.76
C LEU A 39 -0.87 -21.07 5.39
N CYS A 40 -0.31 -20.01 5.96
CA CYS A 40 0.95 -20.08 6.71
C CYS A 40 0.86 -21.07 7.88
N TYR A 41 -0.27 -21.06 8.59
CA TYR A 41 -0.49 -22.01 9.70
C TYR A 41 -0.60 -23.46 9.21
N VAL A 42 -1.40 -23.71 8.17
CA VAL A 42 -1.61 -25.05 7.59
C VAL A 42 -0.30 -25.62 7.03
N TRP A 43 0.48 -24.81 6.31
CA TRP A 43 1.74 -25.23 5.70
C TRP A 43 2.92 -25.14 6.65
N LYS A 44 2.72 -24.71 7.88
CA LYS A 44 3.76 -24.53 8.91
C LYS A 44 4.91 -23.61 8.44
N VAL A 45 4.58 -22.61 7.64
CA VAL A 45 5.52 -21.60 7.14
C VAL A 45 5.44 -20.36 8.02
N ARG A 46 6.59 -19.72 8.27
CA ARG A 46 6.64 -18.48 9.07
C ARG A 46 6.06 -17.31 8.27
N PRO A 47 5.05 -16.60 8.80
CA PRO A 47 4.39 -15.52 8.08
C PRO A 47 5.33 -14.41 7.60
N PHE A 48 6.32 -14.02 8.41
CA PHE A 48 7.29 -13.00 8.03
C PHE A 48 8.13 -13.36 6.81
N ASN A 49 8.46 -14.64 6.59
CA ASN A 49 9.17 -15.07 5.40
C ASN A 49 8.33 -14.91 4.13
N ILE A 50 7.05 -15.22 4.22
CA ILE A 50 6.11 -15.03 3.09
C ILE A 50 5.92 -13.55 2.81
N LEU A 51 5.77 -12.72 3.84
CA LEU A 51 5.63 -11.27 3.70
C LEU A 51 6.88 -10.63 3.07
N ASP A 52 8.07 -11.07 3.47
CA ASP A 52 9.32 -10.61 2.86
C ASP A 52 9.38 -10.95 1.38
N LEU A 53 9.01 -12.18 1.01
CA LEU A 53 8.96 -12.62 -0.39
C LEU A 53 7.93 -11.83 -1.23
N CYS A 54 6.79 -11.50 -0.62
CA CYS A 54 5.72 -10.76 -1.30
C CYS A 54 6.02 -9.26 -1.41
N ALA A 55 6.80 -8.67 -0.52
CA ALA A 55 6.99 -7.23 -0.46
C ALA A 55 7.50 -6.60 -1.78
N PRO A 56 8.52 -7.13 -2.47
CA PRO A 56 8.94 -6.61 -3.76
C PRO A 56 7.86 -6.74 -4.83
N ALA A 57 7.15 -7.87 -4.86
CA ALA A 57 6.07 -8.11 -5.82
C ALA A 57 4.90 -7.14 -5.62
N ILE A 58 4.56 -6.82 -4.36
CA ILE A 58 3.54 -5.83 -4.01
C ILE A 58 3.97 -4.44 -4.51
N ALA A 59 5.21 -4.03 -4.28
CA ALA A 59 5.72 -2.74 -4.73
C ALA A 59 5.67 -2.61 -6.27
N LEU A 60 6.04 -3.67 -7.00
CA LEU A 60 5.95 -3.69 -8.46
C LEU A 60 4.49 -3.64 -8.94
N ALA A 61 3.62 -4.42 -8.33
CA ALA A 61 2.19 -4.41 -8.65
C ALA A 61 1.55 -3.03 -8.41
N GLN A 62 1.94 -2.34 -7.32
CA GLN A 62 1.50 -0.97 -7.06
C GLN A 62 2.01 0.00 -8.12
N SER A 63 3.29 -0.08 -8.50
CA SER A 63 3.85 0.76 -9.56
C SER A 63 3.04 0.66 -10.86
N ILE A 64 2.70 -0.56 -11.28
CA ILE A 64 1.87 -0.79 -12.48
C ILE A 64 0.42 -0.34 -12.25
N GLY A 65 -0.14 -0.67 -11.08
CA GLY A 65 -1.54 -0.38 -10.76
C GLY A 65 -1.87 1.12 -10.71
N ARG A 66 -0.89 1.99 -10.40
CA ARG A 66 -1.07 3.46 -10.41
C ARG A 66 -1.43 4.03 -11.79
N TRP A 67 -1.07 3.36 -12.86
CA TRP A 67 -1.50 3.76 -14.21
C TRP A 67 -3.02 3.61 -14.42
N GLY A 68 -3.68 2.73 -13.66
CA GLY A 68 -5.14 2.64 -13.63
C GLY A 68 -5.79 3.97 -13.25
N ASN A 69 -5.23 4.71 -12.28
CA ASN A 69 -5.73 6.02 -11.89
C ASN A 69 -5.65 7.04 -13.04
N TYR A 70 -4.60 6.96 -13.87
CA TYR A 70 -4.48 7.79 -15.06
C TYR A 70 -5.59 7.50 -16.08
N PHE A 71 -5.82 6.23 -16.39
CA PHE A 71 -6.87 5.83 -17.35
C PHE A 71 -8.27 6.14 -16.85
N ASN A 72 -8.48 6.09 -15.52
CA ASN A 72 -9.76 6.45 -14.91
C ASN A 72 -9.91 7.95 -14.68
N SER A 73 -8.89 8.77 -14.94
CA SER A 73 -8.87 10.21 -14.65
C SER A 73 -9.18 10.55 -13.19
N GLU A 74 -8.71 9.72 -12.26
CA GLU A 74 -8.97 9.83 -10.83
C GLU A 74 -7.66 9.99 -10.03
N ALA A 75 -7.80 10.39 -8.74
CA ALA A 75 -6.69 10.45 -7.79
C ALA A 75 -5.52 11.33 -8.26
N HIS A 76 -5.80 12.42 -8.99
CA HIS A 76 -4.80 13.43 -9.33
C HIS A 76 -4.58 14.42 -8.17
N GLY A 77 -3.46 15.17 -8.23
CA GLY A 77 -3.16 16.21 -7.26
C GLY A 77 -3.90 17.52 -7.55
N GLY A 78 -3.51 18.59 -6.85
CA GLY A 78 -4.02 19.94 -7.10
C GLY A 78 -3.60 20.50 -8.45
N PRO A 79 -4.19 21.67 -8.86
CA PRO A 79 -3.77 22.39 -10.05
C PRO A 79 -2.28 22.73 -10.02
N THR A 80 -1.64 22.71 -11.20
CA THR A 80 -0.20 22.98 -11.32
C THR A 80 0.15 23.59 -12.66
N ASP A 81 1.20 24.42 -12.68
CA ASP A 81 1.80 24.99 -13.91
C ASP A 81 3.08 24.22 -14.33
N LEU A 82 3.35 23.06 -13.70
CA LEU A 82 4.53 22.27 -14.03
C LEU A 82 4.44 21.68 -15.44
N PRO A 83 5.56 21.63 -16.19
CA PRO A 83 5.58 21.18 -17.57
C PRO A 83 5.22 19.70 -17.78
N TRP A 84 5.26 18.89 -16.71
CA TRP A 84 4.85 17.48 -16.71
C TRP A 84 3.49 17.24 -16.07
N GLY A 85 2.72 18.29 -15.83
CA GLY A 85 1.34 18.17 -15.36
C GLY A 85 0.45 17.46 -16.38
N VAL A 86 -0.59 16.80 -15.91
CA VAL A 86 -1.59 16.12 -16.75
C VAL A 86 -2.77 17.02 -16.97
N TRP A 87 -3.15 17.18 -18.25
CA TRP A 87 -4.30 17.98 -18.65
C TRP A 87 -5.59 17.18 -18.47
N ILE A 88 -6.48 17.68 -17.61
CA ILE A 88 -7.79 17.07 -17.34
C ILE A 88 -8.85 18.17 -17.35
N ASN A 89 -9.90 18.03 -18.15
CA ASN A 89 -11.06 18.92 -18.18
C ASN A 89 -10.74 20.43 -18.23
N GLY A 90 -9.73 20.82 -19.01
CA GLY A 90 -9.42 22.25 -19.20
C GLY A 90 -8.41 22.83 -18.22
N GLN A 91 -7.82 22.04 -17.33
CA GLN A 91 -6.81 22.46 -16.36
C GLN A 91 -5.70 21.41 -16.19
N THR A 92 -4.50 21.86 -15.83
CA THR A 92 -3.34 20.98 -15.58
C THR A 92 -3.26 20.64 -14.09
N TYR A 93 -3.05 19.36 -13.79
CA TYR A 93 -2.98 18.82 -12.41
C TYR A 93 -1.68 18.07 -12.15
N HIS A 94 -1.27 17.98 -10.88
CA HIS A 94 -0.15 17.14 -10.47
C HIS A 94 -0.43 15.66 -10.78
N PRO A 95 0.45 14.98 -11.54
CA PRO A 95 0.31 13.57 -11.87
C PRO A 95 0.76 12.70 -10.69
N THR A 96 -0.01 12.68 -9.61
CA THR A 96 0.34 11.91 -8.41
C THR A 96 0.50 10.42 -8.69
N PHE A 97 -0.28 9.86 -9.63
CA PHE A 97 -0.12 8.48 -10.10
C PHE A 97 1.30 8.20 -10.62
N LEU A 98 1.90 9.17 -11.34
CA LEU A 98 3.25 9.03 -11.88
C LEU A 98 4.30 9.07 -10.78
N TYR A 99 4.14 9.97 -9.79
CA TYR A 99 5.05 10.06 -8.65
C TYR A 99 5.03 8.77 -7.84
N GLU A 100 3.84 8.27 -7.51
CA GLU A 100 3.65 7.00 -6.80
C GLU A 100 4.16 5.80 -7.61
N SER A 101 3.93 5.78 -8.94
CA SER A 101 4.42 4.71 -9.81
C SER A 101 5.95 4.65 -9.84
N ILE A 102 6.62 5.78 -10.06
CA ILE A 102 8.09 5.86 -10.08
C ILE A 102 8.66 5.45 -8.72
N TRP A 103 8.09 5.98 -7.62
CA TRP A 103 8.55 5.62 -6.29
C TRP A 103 8.39 4.14 -5.99
N CYS A 104 7.23 3.55 -6.27
CA CYS A 104 6.99 2.12 -6.07
C CYS A 104 7.94 1.25 -6.92
N PHE A 105 8.31 1.70 -8.12
CA PHE A 105 9.30 1.00 -8.93
C PHE A 105 10.71 1.06 -8.32
N ILE A 106 11.13 2.24 -7.84
CA ILE A 106 12.41 2.39 -7.12
C ILE A 106 12.38 1.53 -5.85
N LEU A 107 11.29 1.57 -5.10
CA LEU A 107 11.10 0.76 -3.91
C LEU A 107 11.22 -0.74 -4.22
N PHE A 108 10.62 -1.22 -5.30
CA PHE A 108 10.78 -2.60 -5.78
C PHE A 108 12.25 -2.99 -5.91
N LEU A 109 13.07 -2.14 -6.58
CA LEU A 109 14.51 -2.41 -6.76
C LEU A 109 15.26 -2.41 -5.42
N ILE A 110 14.94 -1.47 -4.52
CA ILE A 110 15.50 -1.42 -3.17
C ILE A 110 15.17 -2.72 -2.40
N LEU A 111 13.92 -3.16 -2.47
CA LEU A 111 13.47 -4.35 -1.75
C LEU A 111 14.09 -5.63 -2.28
N LEU A 112 14.33 -5.76 -3.59
CA LEU A 112 15.10 -6.87 -4.16
C LEU A 112 16.53 -6.91 -3.60
N TYR A 113 17.18 -5.75 -3.50
CA TYR A 113 18.51 -5.66 -2.90
C TYR A 113 18.49 -6.04 -1.42
N VAL A 114 17.52 -5.51 -0.66
CA VAL A 114 17.36 -5.79 0.78
C VAL A 114 17.07 -7.26 1.03
N ASP A 115 16.19 -7.89 0.25
CA ASP A 115 15.82 -9.29 0.43
C ASP A 115 17.01 -10.23 0.21
N ASN A 116 17.84 -9.96 -0.79
CA ASN A 116 19.08 -10.68 -1.03
C ASN A 116 20.11 -10.52 0.10
N HIS A 117 20.05 -9.43 0.89
CA HIS A 117 20.98 -9.12 1.98
C HIS A 117 20.30 -9.10 3.35
N ARG A 118 19.11 -9.66 3.47
CA ARG A 118 18.33 -9.62 4.70
C ARG A 118 19.06 -10.29 5.86
N LYS A 119 18.89 -9.71 7.01
CA LYS A 119 19.58 -10.13 8.23
C LYS A 119 18.69 -10.90 9.20
N PHE A 120 17.37 -10.67 9.13
CA PHE A 120 16.36 -11.31 9.95
C PHE A 120 15.03 -11.42 9.17
N GLU A 121 14.16 -12.32 9.62
CA GLU A 121 12.84 -12.52 9.03
C GLU A 121 11.93 -11.31 9.32
N GLY A 122 11.25 -10.79 8.31
CA GLY A 122 10.43 -9.59 8.38
C GLY A 122 11.17 -8.30 8.03
N GLN A 123 12.47 -8.35 7.70
CA GLN A 123 13.23 -7.14 7.39
C GLN A 123 12.71 -6.44 6.14
N THR A 124 12.45 -7.19 5.08
CA THR A 124 12.04 -6.64 3.78
C THR A 124 10.67 -6.00 3.85
N ILE A 125 9.70 -6.67 4.49
CA ILE A 125 8.34 -6.13 4.63
C ILE A 125 8.30 -4.89 5.54
N LEU A 126 9.12 -4.84 6.59
CA LEU A 126 9.20 -3.67 7.46
C LEU A 126 9.81 -2.47 6.75
N ILE A 127 10.85 -2.67 5.93
CA ILE A 127 11.42 -1.61 5.10
C ILE A 127 10.41 -1.13 4.05
N TYR A 128 9.67 -2.06 3.43
CA TYR A 128 8.55 -1.69 2.54
C TYR A 128 7.54 -0.80 3.27
N GLY A 129 7.08 -1.21 4.45
CA GLY A 129 6.11 -0.45 5.24
C GLY A 129 6.59 0.98 5.56
N ILE A 130 7.87 1.14 5.92
CA ILE A 130 8.45 2.45 6.22
C ILE A 130 8.51 3.31 4.94
N LEU A 131 9.15 2.83 3.88
CA LEU A 131 9.44 3.63 2.69
C LEU A 131 8.16 3.95 1.88
N TYR A 132 7.22 3.00 1.78
CA TYR A 132 5.94 3.25 1.15
C TYR A 132 5.10 4.26 1.93
N SER A 133 5.08 4.16 3.27
CA SER A 133 4.34 5.12 4.09
C SER A 133 4.95 6.51 4.09
N CYS A 134 6.29 6.65 3.98
CA CYS A 134 6.94 7.95 3.81
C CYS A 134 6.49 8.62 2.50
N GLU A 135 6.49 7.90 1.40
CA GLU A 135 6.02 8.41 0.12
C GLU A 135 4.53 8.77 0.18
N ARG A 136 3.70 7.85 0.72
CA ARG A 136 2.27 8.08 0.83
C ARG A 136 1.94 9.31 1.67
N PHE A 137 2.70 9.58 2.71
CA PHE A 137 2.57 10.81 3.50
C PHE A 137 2.83 12.06 2.66
N CYS A 138 3.89 12.05 1.83
CA CYS A 138 4.25 13.19 0.98
C CYS A 138 3.25 13.41 -0.16
N VAL A 139 2.89 12.35 -0.89
CA VAL A 139 1.98 12.46 -2.03
C VAL A 139 0.57 12.84 -1.58
N GLU A 140 0.14 12.36 -0.42
CA GLU A 140 -1.16 12.75 0.13
C GLU A 140 -1.28 14.26 0.37
N ALA A 141 -0.17 14.95 0.66
CA ALA A 141 -0.19 16.41 0.79
C ALA A 141 -0.60 17.13 -0.51
N LEU A 142 -0.28 16.55 -1.67
CA LEU A 142 -0.63 17.09 -3.00
C LEU A 142 -2.07 16.77 -3.44
N ARG A 143 -2.71 15.77 -2.87
CA ARG A 143 -4.06 15.35 -3.25
C ARG A 143 -5.11 16.31 -2.72
N THR A 144 -6.18 16.51 -3.49
CA THR A 144 -7.30 17.40 -3.14
C THR A 144 -8.55 16.66 -2.67
N ASP A 145 -8.64 15.37 -2.96
CA ASP A 145 -9.79 14.49 -2.69
C ASP A 145 -9.69 13.69 -1.37
N SER A 146 -8.82 14.14 -0.45
CA SER A 146 -8.49 13.41 0.76
C SER A 146 -9.46 13.70 1.91
N LEU A 147 -9.82 12.67 2.67
CA LEU A 147 -10.57 12.82 3.92
C LEU A 147 -9.67 13.43 5.00
N MET A 148 -10.19 14.45 5.70
CA MET A 148 -9.48 15.11 6.80
C MET A 148 -9.74 14.41 8.13
N LEU A 149 -8.70 14.24 8.93
CA LEU A 149 -8.78 13.80 10.32
C LEU A 149 -8.08 14.85 11.21
N GLY A 150 -8.84 15.86 11.65
CA GLY A 150 -8.27 17.02 12.31
C GLY A 150 -7.40 17.87 11.35
N PRO A 151 -6.18 18.25 11.75
CA PRO A 151 -5.29 19.07 10.92
C PRO A 151 -4.57 18.27 9.82
N LEU A 152 -4.59 16.94 9.88
CA LEU A 152 -3.93 16.05 8.93
C LEU A 152 -4.95 15.28 8.10
N LYS A 153 -4.53 14.83 6.93
CA LYS A 153 -5.31 13.91 6.10
C LYS A 153 -5.27 12.50 6.68
N GLN A 154 -6.37 11.77 6.58
CA GLN A 154 -6.49 10.43 7.15
C GLN A 154 -5.32 9.50 6.74
N ALA A 155 -4.96 9.51 5.46
CA ALA A 155 -3.86 8.69 4.97
C ALA A 155 -2.51 9.11 5.57
N GLN A 156 -2.29 10.39 5.90
CA GLN A 156 -1.08 10.85 6.57
C GLN A 156 -0.97 10.31 8.00
N VAL A 157 -2.08 10.33 8.75
CA VAL A 157 -2.11 9.77 10.11
C VAL A 157 -1.83 8.27 10.09
N ILE A 158 -2.47 7.53 9.17
CA ILE A 158 -2.23 6.09 9.00
C ILE A 158 -0.76 5.83 8.63
N SER A 159 -0.19 6.62 7.73
CA SER A 159 1.22 6.48 7.33
C SER A 159 2.17 6.68 8.51
N LEU A 160 1.95 7.68 9.35
CA LEU A 160 2.77 7.91 10.55
C LEU A 160 2.68 6.74 11.54
N VAL A 161 1.48 6.19 11.75
CA VAL A 161 1.29 5.02 12.62
C VAL A 161 2.03 3.80 12.07
N ILE A 162 1.92 3.54 10.76
CA ILE A 162 2.63 2.41 10.12
C ILE A 162 4.15 2.59 10.24
N ILE A 163 4.68 3.78 9.97
CA ILE A 163 6.12 4.07 10.13
C ILE A 163 6.56 3.77 11.54
N LEU A 164 5.86 4.29 12.55
CA LEU A 164 6.20 4.09 13.95
C LEU A 164 6.22 2.61 14.32
N VAL A 165 5.17 1.87 13.97
CA VAL A 165 5.06 0.43 14.25
C VAL A 165 6.18 -0.35 13.55
N CYS A 166 6.42 -0.08 12.26
CA CYS A 166 7.46 -0.77 11.50
C CYS A 166 8.86 -0.48 12.04
N VAL A 167 9.16 0.75 12.45
CA VAL A 167 10.45 1.12 13.05
C VAL A 167 10.64 0.41 14.40
N ILE A 168 9.62 0.40 15.26
CA ILE A 168 9.68 -0.30 16.55
C ILE A 168 9.94 -1.80 16.33
N LEU A 169 9.17 -2.45 15.44
CA LEU A 169 9.34 -3.86 15.14
C LEU A 169 10.72 -4.16 14.53
N TYR A 170 11.20 -3.31 13.64
CA TYR A 170 12.53 -3.43 13.05
C TYR A 170 13.62 -3.42 14.13
N VAL A 171 13.57 -2.47 15.06
CA VAL A 171 14.54 -2.37 16.17
C VAL A 171 14.47 -3.59 17.09
N ILE A 172 13.26 -4.04 17.44
CA ILE A 172 13.07 -5.21 18.32
C ILE A 172 13.63 -6.48 17.66
N LEU A 173 13.28 -6.76 16.40
CA LEU A 173 13.69 -7.96 15.71
C LEU A 173 15.21 -7.97 15.43
N ASN A 174 15.77 -6.81 15.09
CA ASN A 174 17.21 -6.69 14.89
C ASN A 174 18.00 -6.92 16.20
N LYS A 175 17.52 -6.44 17.36
CA LYS A 175 18.13 -6.71 18.68
C LYS A 175 18.04 -8.17 19.05
N LYS A 176 16.88 -8.82 18.87
CA LYS A 176 16.72 -10.27 19.15
C LYS A 176 17.70 -11.14 18.34
N ARG A 177 17.97 -10.76 17.09
CA ARG A 177 18.99 -11.44 16.29
C ARG A 177 20.38 -11.34 16.90
N GLY A 178 20.76 -10.16 17.42
CA GLY A 178 22.06 -9.98 18.09
C GLY A 178 22.21 -10.86 19.31
N ALA A 179 21.15 -11.01 20.10
CA ALA A 179 21.14 -11.84 21.30
C ALA A 179 21.25 -13.36 21.01
N ASN A 180 20.73 -13.82 19.88
CA ASN A 180 20.80 -15.25 19.49
C ASN A 180 22.13 -15.64 18.81
N LYS A 181 23.08 -14.71 18.65
CA LYS A 181 24.40 -14.96 18.07
C LYS A 181 25.53 -15.07 19.12
N ILE A 182 25.21 -14.84 20.39
CA ILE A 182 26.08 -15.04 21.56
C ILE A 182 25.70 -16.34 22.22
#